data_fdb51878125f78ad4bd9335e2a13b4c2
#
_entry.id   fdb51878125f78ad4bd9335e2a13b4c2
#
_cell.length_a   1.000
_cell.length_b   1.000
_cell.length_c   1.000
_cell.angle_alpha   90.00
_cell.angle_beta   90.00
_cell.angle_gamma   90.00
#
_symmetry.space_group_name_H-M   'P 1'
#
loop_
_entity.id
_entity.type
_entity.pdbx_description
1 polymer ?
#
loop_
_entity_poly.entity_id
_entity_poly.type
_entity_poly.pdbx_seq_one_letter_code
_entity_poly.pdbx_strand_id
1 'polypeptide(L)'
;DEICQHIFTFRDHWEMERVRTPVAFGAEVSSIDWALVPFGDPEWVYAMNRHTSFVNLAKAWLYTGKSIYADTFAELVDDWISRVPLTEQSSAGTWRSLEAGLRAANWLRVLRLFHGSSILTPERQKRMENCLSVHGEYLASAFHDFHRLSNWGVLQDHGLYLLGLHLNREDWCTLAAERIAQNLHLSVFADGSHWEQSPLYHCEVLQCVLDVLWAAKQNNRTLPAEISEKAHAMCRALRIWLKPNGHLLLQSDSDDVDARDLLVSGALLFQDASLCPEGISTLCAENLWDLGVEQQTAYSALLSSSQPLHSSRMLPDSGNCMLRGDEDSYVHMHCGCLGSGHGHADLLHVDAGIAGEDVLIDSGRYTYVNTPLRQELISPAAHNTTRVDDLDFSTCLDSWGYSALAIPVKGEHRFTESADYVSDAHLGYLKQGLLPMRKLVFLKELNVLLLFDQLFGEGCHTFEQNFH
;
A
#
# COMPACT_ATOMS: atom_id res chain seq x y z
N ASP A 1 8.63 22.69 8.39
CA ASP A 1 9.52 23.50 9.26
C ASP A 1 10.57 22.63 9.98
N GLU A 2 10.21 21.44 10.49
CA GLU A 2 11.13 20.51 11.18
C GLU A 2 12.32 20.12 10.30
N ILE A 3 12.09 19.77 9.03
CA ILE A 3 13.13 19.40 8.07
C ILE A 3 14.18 20.52 7.91
N CYS A 4 13.75 21.80 7.97
CA CYS A 4 14.67 22.96 7.92
C CYS A 4 15.55 23.09 9.17
N GLN A 5 15.28 22.30 10.20
CA GLN A 5 16.07 22.21 11.42
C GLN A 5 16.79 20.84 11.50
N HIS A 6 16.83 20.10 10.40
CA HIS A 6 17.35 18.73 10.30
C HIS A 6 16.66 17.77 11.30
N ILE A 7 15.35 17.97 11.51
CA ILE A 7 14.51 17.07 12.31
C ILE A 7 13.62 16.32 11.33
N PHE A 8 13.73 15.00 11.32
CA PHE A 8 13.00 14.13 10.42
C PHE A 8 12.01 13.27 11.19
N THR A 9 10.76 13.25 10.68
CA THR A 9 9.67 12.43 11.18
C THR A 9 8.90 11.93 9.98
N PHE A 10 8.70 10.64 9.85
CA PHE A 10 7.94 10.06 8.75
C PHE A 10 6.48 9.93 9.16
N ARG A 11 5.59 10.67 8.49
CA ARG A 11 4.16 10.80 8.82
C ARG A 11 3.25 10.64 7.61
N ASP A 12 3.81 10.52 6.42
CA ASP A 12 3.03 10.38 5.20
C ASP A 12 2.29 9.03 5.22
N HIS A 13 1.06 9.02 4.78
CA HIS A 13 0.21 7.83 4.85
C HIS A 13 0.67 6.68 3.94
N TRP A 14 1.42 6.99 2.90
CA TRP A 14 2.05 5.99 2.02
C TRP A 14 3.47 5.60 2.44
N GLU A 15 3.96 6.10 3.57
CA GLU A 15 5.16 5.56 4.18
C GLU A 15 4.84 4.24 4.86
N MET A 16 5.47 3.15 4.42
CA MET A 16 5.22 1.79 4.92
C MET A 16 5.54 1.60 6.41
N GLU A 17 6.14 2.62 7.07
CA GLU A 17 6.50 2.58 8.46
C GLU A 17 5.95 3.76 9.25
N ARG A 18 5.37 3.48 10.40
CA ARG A 18 4.86 4.49 11.34
C ARG A 18 5.93 4.98 12.32
N VAL A 19 7.13 5.27 11.85
CA VAL A 19 8.15 5.85 12.72
C VAL A 19 7.80 7.30 13.01
N ARG A 20 7.02 7.54 14.05
CA ARG A 20 6.54 8.87 14.46
C ARG A 20 7.49 9.62 15.39
N THR A 21 8.57 8.99 15.85
CA THR A 21 9.52 9.62 16.74
C THR A 21 10.48 10.50 15.95
N PRO A 22 10.54 11.82 16.24
CA PRO A 22 11.46 12.71 15.55
C PRO A 22 12.92 12.33 15.82
N VAL A 23 13.74 12.36 14.78
CA VAL A 23 15.19 12.23 14.88
C VAL A 23 15.81 13.57 14.48
N ALA A 24 16.53 14.18 15.40
CA ALA A 24 17.20 15.46 15.20
C ALA A 24 18.71 15.27 14.99
N PHE A 25 19.23 15.94 13.98
CA PHE A 25 20.67 16.06 13.72
C PHE A 25 21.16 17.46 14.14
N GLY A 26 22.48 17.72 14.05
CA GLY A 26 23.04 19.02 14.33
C GLY A 26 22.65 20.10 13.32
N ALA A 27 22.98 21.35 13.61
CA ALA A 27 22.62 22.49 12.78
C ALA A 27 23.25 22.47 11.37
N GLU A 28 24.44 21.88 11.24
CA GLU A 28 25.13 21.76 9.96
C GLU A 28 24.62 20.54 9.20
N VAL A 29 24.36 20.67 7.90
CA VAL A 29 23.89 19.56 7.04
C VAL A 29 24.83 18.35 7.07
N SER A 30 26.14 18.60 7.24
CA SER A 30 27.17 17.55 7.38
C SER A 30 27.00 16.67 8.62
N SER A 31 26.20 17.10 9.58
CA SER A 31 25.88 16.30 10.77
C SER A 31 24.86 15.17 10.49
N ILE A 32 24.16 15.23 9.37
CA ILE A 32 23.17 14.24 9.00
C ILE A 32 23.87 12.91 8.69
N ASP A 33 23.48 11.86 9.39
CA ASP A 33 23.87 10.50 9.05
C ASP A 33 22.75 9.83 8.23
N TRP A 34 22.91 9.80 6.91
CA TRP A 34 21.96 9.22 5.98
C TRP A 34 21.79 7.71 6.10
N ALA A 35 22.70 7.04 6.81
CA ALA A 35 22.65 5.60 7.07
C ALA A 35 22.27 5.25 8.52
N LEU A 36 21.85 6.24 9.31
CA LEU A 36 21.45 6.02 10.70
C LEU A 36 20.26 5.05 10.78
N VAL A 37 20.36 4.06 11.67
CA VAL A 37 19.27 3.14 12.03
C VAL A 37 18.87 3.40 13.49
N PRO A 38 18.03 4.39 13.74
CA PRO A 38 17.57 4.69 15.08
C PRO A 38 16.65 3.59 15.60
N PHE A 39 16.59 3.42 16.91
CA PHE A 39 15.68 2.49 17.60
C PHE A 39 15.85 1.01 17.20
N GLY A 40 16.91 0.66 16.45
CA GLY A 40 17.10 -0.69 15.90
C GLY A 40 16.14 -1.05 14.75
N ASP A 41 15.46 -0.04 14.18
CA ASP A 41 14.51 -0.22 13.08
C ASP A 41 15.12 0.23 11.75
N PRO A 42 15.43 -0.72 10.82
CA PRO A 42 16.02 -0.39 9.53
C PRO A 42 15.05 0.36 8.60
N GLU A 43 13.74 0.28 8.82
CA GLU A 43 12.75 0.97 7.98
C GLU A 43 12.90 2.49 8.06
N TRP A 44 13.43 3.01 9.18
CA TRP A 44 13.71 4.42 9.31
C TRP A 44 14.75 4.92 8.28
N VAL A 45 15.87 4.18 8.09
CA VAL A 45 16.87 4.55 7.08
C VAL A 45 16.31 4.43 5.67
N TYR A 46 15.40 3.50 5.43
CA TYR A 46 14.73 3.34 4.15
C TYR A 46 13.82 4.53 3.86
N ALA A 47 12.90 4.88 4.76
CA ALA A 47 12.02 6.04 4.63
C ALA A 47 12.82 7.36 4.45
N MET A 48 13.89 7.55 5.23
CA MET A 48 14.79 8.70 5.10
C MET A 48 15.34 8.85 3.66
N ASN A 49 15.69 7.73 3.02
CA ASN A 49 16.31 7.72 1.69
C ASN A 49 15.33 7.62 0.52
N ARG A 50 14.01 7.60 0.77
CA ARG A 50 12.97 7.81 -0.27
C ARG A 50 12.88 9.27 -0.69
N HIS A 51 13.30 10.18 0.18
CA HIS A 51 13.31 11.64 -0.04
C HIS A 51 11.92 12.25 -0.29
N THR A 52 10.86 11.71 0.29
CA THR A 52 9.53 12.35 0.32
C THR A 52 9.63 13.74 0.96
N SER A 53 10.54 13.91 1.94
CA SER A 53 10.87 15.19 2.54
C SER A 53 11.25 16.29 1.53
N PHE A 54 11.90 15.95 0.42
CA PHE A 54 12.27 16.90 -0.63
C PHE A 54 11.05 17.40 -1.40
N VAL A 55 10.10 16.51 -1.67
CA VAL A 55 8.81 16.88 -2.28
C VAL A 55 8.05 17.81 -1.34
N ASN A 56 8.03 17.53 -0.04
CA ASN A 56 7.38 18.37 0.97
C ASN A 56 8.02 19.76 1.06
N LEU A 57 9.35 19.88 0.98
CA LEU A 57 10.05 21.16 0.91
C LEU A 57 9.67 21.94 -0.36
N ALA A 58 9.62 21.28 -1.51
CA ALA A 58 9.23 21.92 -2.77
C ALA A 58 7.78 22.42 -2.74
N LYS A 59 6.83 21.61 -2.25
CA LYS A 59 5.44 22.01 -2.05
C LYS A 59 5.35 23.19 -1.07
N ALA A 60 6.06 23.15 0.07
CA ALA A 60 6.07 24.22 1.06
C ALA A 60 6.60 25.55 0.48
N TRP A 61 7.65 25.48 -0.35
CA TRP A 61 8.16 26.65 -1.07
C TRP A 61 7.12 27.24 -2.03
N LEU A 62 6.47 26.40 -2.83
CA LEU A 62 5.42 26.85 -3.77
C LEU A 62 4.22 27.49 -3.06
N TYR A 63 3.78 26.92 -1.92
CA TYR A 63 2.67 27.48 -1.15
C TYR A 63 3.00 28.79 -0.44
N THR A 64 4.24 28.97 0.02
CA THR A 64 4.58 30.07 0.95
C THR A 64 5.47 31.14 0.35
N GLY A 65 6.21 30.82 -0.73
CA GLY A 65 7.26 31.67 -1.30
C GLY A 65 8.51 31.85 -0.41
N LYS A 66 8.59 31.14 0.73
CA LYS A 66 9.73 31.27 1.65
C LYS A 66 10.95 30.54 1.13
N SER A 67 12.07 31.25 0.97
CA SER A 67 13.31 30.66 0.42
C SER A 67 13.89 29.55 1.30
N ILE A 68 13.67 29.59 2.62
CA ILE A 68 14.21 28.60 3.55
C ILE A 68 13.94 27.13 3.11
N TYR A 69 12.75 26.84 2.55
CA TYR A 69 12.42 25.50 2.10
C TYR A 69 13.24 25.09 0.87
N ALA A 70 13.42 26.01 -0.07
CA ALA A 70 14.22 25.76 -1.27
C ALA A 70 15.72 25.70 -0.94
N ASP A 71 16.19 26.57 -0.05
CA ASP A 71 17.59 26.57 0.41
C ASP A 71 17.91 25.26 1.14
N THR A 72 17.04 24.83 2.06
CA THR A 72 17.17 23.53 2.76
C THR A 72 17.21 22.36 1.78
N PHE A 73 16.29 22.34 0.79
CA PHE A 73 16.34 21.30 -0.24
C PHE A 73 17.70 21.27 -0.96
N ALA A 74 18.20 22.44 -1.33
CA ALA A 74 19.48 22.57 -2.04
C ALA A 74 20.65 22.00 -1.23
N GLU A 75 20.72 22.32 0.06
CA GLU A 75 21.74 21.81 0.98
C GLU A 75 21.64 20.30 1.16
N LEU A 76 20.43 19.78 1.40
CA LEU A 76 20.20 18.35 1.62
C LEU A 76 20.53 17.51 0.38
N VAL A 77 20.06 17.92 -0.81
CA VAL A 77 20.33 17.16 -2.05
C VAL A 77 21.80 17.18 -2.43
N ASP A 78 22.47 18.32 -2.25
CA ASP A 78 23.90 18.48 -2.54
C ASP A 78 24.75 17.64 -1.58
N ASP A 79 24.41 17.61 -0.30
CA ASP A 79 25.07 16.79 0.72
C ASP A 79 24.88 15.29 0.43
N TRP A 80 23.63 14.86 0.17
CA TRP A 80 23.35 13.46 -0.12
C TRP A 80 24.10 12.96 -1.36
N ILE A 81 24.09 13.70 -2.48
CA ILE A 81 24.81 13.32 -3.71
C ILE A 81 26.31 13.16 -3.44
N SER A 82 26.88 14.02 -2.58
CA SER A 82 28.32 14.01 -2.31
C SER A 82 28.75 12.89 -1.35
N ARG A 83 27.89 12.50 -0.41
CA ARG A 83 28.24 11.63 0.72
C ARG A 83 27.69 10.22 0.62
N VAL A 84 26.68 9.99 -0.24
CA VAL A 84 25.99 8.69 -0.32
C VAL A 84 26.14 8.08 -1.73
N PRO A 85 27.36 7.66 -2.12
CA PRO A 85 27.56 7.00 -3.42
C PRO A 85 26.97 5.59 -3.41
N LEU A 86 26.61 5.10 -4.61
CA LEU A 86 26.25 3.70 -4.81
C LEU A 86 27.49 2.82 -4.62
N THR A 87 27.43 1.91 -3.68
CA THR A 87 28.44 0.89 -3.36
C THR A 87 27.75 -0.43 -3.02
N GLU A 88 28.48 -1.52 -2.94
CA GLU A 88 27.95 -2.80 -2.47
C GLU A 88 27.34 -2.68 -1.05
N GLN A 89 27.99 -1.94 -0.16
CA GLN A 89 27.49 -1.72 1.20
C GLN A 89 26.21 -0.85 1.21
N SER A 90 26.18 0.26 0.45
CA SER A 90 25.03 1.16 0.43
C SER A 90 23.80 0.53 -0.26
N SER A 91 23.99 -0.46 -1.14
CA SER A 91 22.90 -1.17 -1.81
C SER A 91 22.05 -2.03 -0.86
N ALA A 92 22.52 -2.32 0.34
CA ALA A 92 21.74 -2.99 1.39
C ALA A 92 20.95 -2.02 2.29
N GLY A 93 21.17 -0.71 2.16
CA GLY A 93 20.57 0.32 3.01
C GLY A 93 20.07 1.52 2.20
N THR A 94 20.87 2.61 2.19
CA THR A 94 20.53 3.88 1.53
C THR A 94 20.26 3.78 0.02
N TRP A 95 20.76 2.75 -0.64
CA TRP A 95 20.56 2.45 -2.06
C TRP A 95 19.82 1.12 -2.30
N ARG A 96 19.06 0.62 -1.32
CA ARG A 96 18.18 -0.54 -1.58
C ARG A 96 17.32 -0.24 -2.82
N SER A 97 17.13 -1.19 -3.70
CA SER A 97 16.55 -0.94 -5.04
C SER A 97 15.14 -0.35 -4.99
N LEU A 98 14.34 -0.75 -4.01
CA LEU A 98 13.02 -0.18 -3.78
C LEU A 98 13.12 1.33 -3.50
N GLU A 99 13.97 1.73 -2.53
CA GLU A 99 14.17 3.14 -2.18
C GLU A 99 14.80 3.94 -3.33
N ALA A 100 15.70 3.32 -4.08
CA ALA A 100 16.28 3.97 -5.26
C ALA A 100 15.20 4.27 -6.33
N GLY A 101 14.22 3.38 -6.52
CA GLY A 101 13.07 3.59 -7.40
C GLY A 101 12.18 4.74 -6.93
N LEU A 102 11.73 4.70 -5.68
CA LEU A 102 10.90 5.75 -5.09
C LEU A 102 11.62 7.11 -5.03
N ARG A 103 12.89 7.12 -4.64
CA ARG A 103 13.72 8.33 -4.63
C ARG A 103 13.83 8.94 -6.02
N ALA A 104 14.05 8.13 -7.05
CA ALA A 104 14.10 8.61 -8.43
C ALA A 104 12.80 9.31 -8.83
N ALA A 105 11.64 8.71 -8.57
CA ALA A 105 10.33 9.30 -8.81
C ALA A 105 10.16 10.62 -8.04
N ASN A 106 10.50 10.66 -6.76
CA ASN A 106 10.43 11.86 -5.93
C ASN A 106 11.36 12.98 -6.45
N TRP A 107 12.58 12.65 -6.90
CA TRP A 107 13.45 13.66 -7.47
C TRP A 107 12.94 14.22 -8.79
N LEU A 108 12.33 13.40 -9.64
CA LEU A 108 11.68 13.88 -10.87
C LEU A 108 10.51 14.82 -10.55
N ARG A 109 9.73 14.48 -9.51
CA ARG A 109 8.65 15.34 -9.00
C ARG A 109 9.22 16.68 -8.51
N VAL A 110 10.31 16.67 -7.74
CA VAL A 110 11.01 17.88 -7.25
C VAL A 110 11.55 18.73 -8.39
N LEU A 111 12.19 18.13 -9.40
CA LEU A 111 12.68 18.86 -10.58
C LEU A 111 11.55 19.58 -11.30
N ARG A 112 10.36 18.97 -11.39
CA ARG A 112 9.16 19.61 -11.94
C ARG A 112 8.68 20.77 -11.07
N LEU A 113 8.60 20.58 -9.75
CA LEU A 113 8.10 21.59 -8.81
C LEU A 113 9.00 22.83 -8.72
N PHE A 114 10.33 22.66 -8.81
CA PHE A 114 11.30 23.77 -8.84
C PHE A 114 11.64 24.26 -10.26
N HIS A 115 10.94 23.77 -11.29
CA HIS A 115 11.24 24.17 -12.66
C HIS A 115 11.18 25.70 -12.83
N GLY A 116 12.23 26.27 -13.44
CA GLY A 116 12.36 27.71 -13.66
C GLY A 116 12.73 28.53 -12.42
N SER A 117 12.93 27.93 -11.25
CA SER A 117 13.40 28.59 -10.06
C SER A 117 14.92 28.76 -10.05
N SER A 118 15.42 29.77 -9.34
CA SER A 118 16.86 30.01 -9.14
C SER A 118 17.54 28.93 -8.30
N ILE A 119 16.79 28.08 -7.61
CA ILE A 119 17.35 27.02 -6.78
C ILE A 119 17.91 25.87 -7.63
N LEU A 120 17.33 25.61 -8.80
CA LEU A 120 17.85 24.65 -9.78
C LEU A 120 18.86 25.37 -10.70
N THR A 121 20.04 25.70 -10.16
CA THR A 121 21.12 26.19 -11.02
C THR A 121 21.48 25.12 -12.05
N PRO A 122 22.04 25.51 -13.23
CA PRO A 122 22.46 24.55 -14.25
C PRO A 122 23.42 23.47 -13.70
N GLU A 123 24.29 23.85 -12.78
CA GLU A 123 25.27 22.94 -12.15
C GLU A 123 24.55 21.93 -11.21
N ARG A 124 23.58 22.39 -10.39
CA ARG A 124 22.81 21.51 -9.51
C ARG A 124 21.93 20.56 -10.32
N GLN A 125 21.20 21.08 -11.30
CA GLN A 125 20.38 20.24 -12.18
C GLN A 125 21.22 19.16 -12.85
N LYS A 126 22.38 19.51 -13.40
CA LYS A 126 23.29 18.53 -14.03
C LYS A 126 23.79 17.47 -13.03
N ARG A 127 24.10 17.86 -11.79
CA ARG A 127 24.51 16.89 -10.75
C ARG A 127 23.38 15.94 -10.40
N MET A 128 22.16 16.45 -10.26
CA MET A 128 20.99 15.62 -10.03
C MET A 128 20.73 14.66 -11.19
N GLU A 129 20.77 15.14 -12.43
CA GLU A 129 20.57 14.32 -13.64
C GLU A 129 21.67 13.23 -13.77
N ASN A 130 22.92 13.54 -13.47
CA ASN A 130 23.99 12.54 -13.44
C ASN A 130 23.71 11.47 -12.37
N CYS A 131 23.26 11.87 -11.19
CA CYS A 131 22.90 10.94 -10.12
C CYS A 131 21.67 10.09 -10.52
N LEU A 132 20.66 10.69 -11.15
CA LEU A 132 19.49 9.99 -11.68
C LEU A 132 19.87 8.97 -12.78
N SER A 133 20.89 9.28 -13.59
CA SER A 133 21.44 8.30 -14.54
C SER A 133 22.04 7.09 -13.83
N VAL A 134 22.76 7.30 -12.71
CA VAL A 134 23.26 6.19 -11.86
C VAL A 134 22.11 5.36 -11.29
N HIS A 135 21.01 6.00 -10.83
CA HIS A 135 19.82 5.28 -10.40
C HIS A 135 19.27 4.39 -11.52
N GLY A 136 19.13 4.93 -12.73
CA GLY A 136 18.58 4.17 -13.86
C GLY A 136 19.43 2.95 -14.24
N GLU A 137 20.76 3.10 -14.34
CA GLU A 137 21.67 1.97 -14.61
C GLU A 137 21.60 0.92 -13.48
N TYR A 138 21.54 1.36 -12.23
CA TYR A 138 21.41 0.47 -11.09
C TYR A 138 20.08 -0.29 -11.11
N LEU A 139 18.95 0.40 -11.25
CA LEU A 139 17.62 -0.22 -11.27
C LEU A 139 17.45 -1.18 -12.46
N ALA A 140 18.03 -0.85 -13.62
CA ALA A 140 18.00 -1.74 -14.78
C ALA A 140 18.74 -3.06 -14.52
N SER A 141 19.82 -3.02 -13.73
CA SER A 141 20.69 -4.18 -13.44
C SER A 141 20.35 -4.94 -12.16
N ALA A 142 19.80 -4.28 -11.13
CA ALA A 142 19.56 -4.82 -9.80
C ALA A 142 18.20 -5.55 -9.66
N PHE A 143 17.82 -6.31 -10.68
CA PHE A 143 16.56 -7.05 -10.70
C PHE A 143 16.80 -8.55 -10.50
N HIS A 144 16.14 -9.14 -9.50
CA HIS A 144 16.25 -10.56 -9.14
C HIS A 144 14.88 -11.25 -9.22
N ASP A 145 14.85 -12.57 -9.19
CA ASP A 145 13.59 -13.35 -9.29
C ASP A 145 12.57 -12.99 -8.20
N PHE A 146 13.03 -12.62 -7.01
CA PHE A 146 12.18 -12.10 -5.93
C PHE A 146 11.32 -10.90 -6.38
N HIS A 147 11.87 -9.98 -7.16
CA HIS A 147 11.16 -8.79 -7.63
C HIS A 147 9.98 -9.11 -8.55
N ARG A 148 9.95 -10.28 -9.17
CA ARG A 148 8.84 -10.70 -10.05
C ARG A 148 7.53 -10.93 -9.32
N LEU A 149 7.59 -11.24 -8.02
CA LEU A 149 6.43 -11.54 -7.19
C LEU A 149 6.23 -10.55 -6.04
N SER A 150 7.18 -9.66 -5.81
CA SER A 150 7.13 -8.69 -4.72
C SER A 150 6.68 -7.32 -5.24
N ASN A 151 6.01 -6.55 -4.37
CA ASN A 151 5.76 -5.13 -4.59
C ASN A 151 7.04 -4.36 -4.96
N TRP A 152 8.21 -4.76 -4.44
CA TRP A 152 9.51 -4.15 -4.73
C TRP A 152 9.80 -4.03 -6.23
N GLY A 153 9.43 -5.04 -7.01
CA GLY A 153 9.64 -5.01 -8.46
C GLY A 153 8.86 -3.87 -9.12
N VAL A 154 7.60 -3.67 -8.73
CA VAL A 154 6.77 -2.60 -9.28
C VAL A 154 7.29 -1.22 -8.84
N LEU A 155 7.62 -1.06 -7.55
CA LEU A 155 8.12 0.21 -7.02
C LEU A 155 9.48 0.59 -7.63
N GLN A 156 10.36 -0.40 -7.85
CA GLN A 156 11.63 -0.23 -8.55
C GLN A 156 11.43 0.19 -10.00
N ASP A 157 10.60 -0.55 -10.74
CA ASP A 157 10.40 -0.34 -12.18
C ASP A 157 9.52 0.88 -12.48
N HIS A 158 8.66 1.33 -11.54
CA HIS A 158 8.03 2.65 -11.58
C HIS A 158 9.08 3.75 -11.70
N GLY A 159 10.06 3.78 -10.79
CA GLY A 159 11.17 4.74 -10.87
C GLY A 159 11.97 4.62 -12.16
N LEU A 160 12.28 3.40 -12.61
CA LEU A 160 13.01 3.15 -13.86
C LEU A 160 12.25 3.66 -15.09
N TYR A 161 10.93 3.44 -15.15
CA TYR A 161 10.09 3.93 -16.25
C TYR A 161 10.09 5.46 -16.34
N LEU A 162 9.89 6.14 -15.21
CA LEU A 162 9.89 7.59 -15.14
C LEU A 162 11.27 8.18 -15.49
N LEU A 163 12.35 7.55 -15.05
CA LEU A 163 13.72 7.91 -15.46
C LEU A 163 13.94 7.74 -16.97
N GLY A 164 13.44 6.64 -17.53
CA GLY A 164 13.50 6.39 -18.97
C GLY A 164 12.82 7.51 -19.78
N LEU A 165 11.65 7.97 -19.35
CA LEU A 165 10.97 9.11 -19.97
C LEU A 165 11.78 10.40 -19.84
N HIS A 166 12.26 10.72 -18.64
CA HIS A 166 12.98 11.96 -18.37
C HIS A 166 14.34 12.06 -19.09
N LEU A 167 15.10 10.98 -19.12
CA LEU A 167 16.44 10.92 -19.71
C LEU A 167 16.46 10.43 -21.17
N ASN A 168 15.27 10.24 -21.77
CA ASN A 168 15.10 9.72 -23.14
C ASN A 168 15.78 8.36 -23.37
N ARG A 169 15.69 7.45 -22.40
CA ARG A 169 16.18 6.08 -22.43
C ARG A 169 15.04 5.11 -22.72
N GLU A 170 14.78 4.91 -24.00
CA GLU A 170 13.70 4.01 -24.48
C GLU A 170 13.90 2.58 -23.99
N ASP A 171 15.15 2.12 -23.90
CA ASP A 171 15.51 0.82 -23.36
C ASP A 171 15.04 0.63 -21.91
N TRP A 172 15.12 1.68 -21.08
CA TRP A 172 14.62 1.63 -19.70
C TRP A 172 13.08 1.65 -19.64
N CYS A 173 12.43 2.45 -20.49
CA CYS A 173 10.97 2.47 -20.57
C CYS A 173 10.43 1.08 -20.95
N THR A 174 11.01 0.46 -21.98
CA THR A 174 10.61 -0.88 -22.45
C THR A 174 10.83 -1.94 -21.37
N LEU A 175 12.04 -1.97 -20.78
CA LEU A 175 12.40 -2.92 -19.75
C LEU A 175 11.47 -2.83 -18.53
N ALA A 176 11.23 -1.61 -18.05
CA ALA A 176 10.36 -1.38 -16.88
C ALA A 176 8.91 -1.80 -17.18
N ALA A 177 8.38 -1.42 -18.35
CA ALA A 177 7.02 -1.79 -18.75
C ALA A 177 6.84 -3.32 -18.86
N GLU A 178 7.80 -4.03 -19.43
CA GLU A 178 7.79 -5.49 -19.51
C GLU A 178 7.80 -6.16 -18.12
N ARG A 179 8.66 -5.65 -17.22
CA ARG A 179 8.78 -6.16 -15.83
C ARG A 179 7.50 -5.89 -15.03
N ILE A 180 6.92 -4.68 -15.13
CA ILE A 180 5.65 -4.34 -14.48
C ILE A 180 4.53 -5.24 -15.01
N ALA A 181 4.40 -5.42 -16.32
CA ALA A 181 3.39 -6.31 -16.90
C ALA A 181 3.53 -7.74 -16.37
N GLN A 182 4.74 -8.27 -16.33
CA GLN A 182 5.02 -9.61 -15.81
C GLN A 182 4.70 -9.73 -14.31
N ASN A 183 5.06 -8.72 -13.51
CA ASN A 183 4.76 -8.71 -12.08
C ASN A 183 3.24 -8.73 -11.86
N LEU A 184 2.50 -7.83 -12.50
CA LEU A 184 1.05 -7.75 -12.37
C LEU A 184 0.33 -9.02 -12.85
N HIS A 185 0.86 -9.67 -13.89
CA HIS A 185 0.36 -10.99 -14.33
C HIS A 185 0.41 -12.02 -13.22
N LEU A 186 1.51 -12.05 -12.48
CA LEU A 186 1.76 -13.04 -11.43
C LEU A 186 1.14 -12.66 -10.07
N SER A 187 1.06 -11.37 -9.76
CA SER A 187 0.73 -10.88 -8.42
C SER A 187 -0.70 -10.35 -8.26
N VAL A 188 -1.43 -10.13 -9.35
CA VAL A 188 -2.82 -9.65 -9.27
C VAL A 188 -3.78 -10.77 -9.64
N PHE A 189 -4.60 -11.17 -8.69
CA PHE A 189 -5.62 -12.20 -8.86
C PHE A 189 -6.67 -11.83 -9.92
N ALA A 190 -7.50 -12.78 -10.32
CA ALA A 190 -8.54 -12.52 -11.31
C ALA A 190 -9.62 -11.58 -10.79
N ASP A 191 -9.86 -11.54 -9.47
CA ASP A 191 -10.76 -10.60 -8.81
C ASP A 191 -10.18 -9.17 -8.66
N GLY A 192 -8.92 -8.95 -9.03
CA GLY A 192 -8.23 -7.67 -9.02
C GLY A 192 -7.45 -7.39 -7.74
N SER A 193 -7.55 -8.20 -6.70
CA SER A 193 -6.79 -8.01 -5.47
C SER A 193 -5.32 -8.41 -5.63
N HIS A 194 -4.44 -7.75 -4.89
CA HIS A 194 -3.00 -8.09 -4.89
C HIS A 194 -2.74 -9.31 -4.00
N TRP A 195 -1.87 -10.22 -4.44
CA TRP A 195 -1.60 -11.50 -3.79
C TRP A 195 -0.96 -11.39 -2.40
N GLU A 196 -0.35 -10.25 -2.07
CA GLU A 196 0.23 -10.01 -0.74
C GLU A 196 -0.82 -9.86 0.36
N GLN A 197 -2.11 -9.82 0.01
CA GLN A 197 -3.26 -9.85 0.93
C GLN A 197 -3.32 -8.68 1.94
N SER A 198 -2.57 -7.63 1.70
CA SER A 198 -2.62 -6.40 2.48
C SER A 198 -3.24 -5.26 1.67
N PRO A 199 -4.29 -4.59 2.17
CA PRO A 199 -4.87 -3.41 1.52
C PRO A 199 -3.85 -2.30 1.27
N LEU A 200 -2.92 -2.06 2.20
CA LEU A 200 -1.89 -1.04 2.04
C LEU A 200 -0.95 -1.37 0.87
N TYR A 201 -0.43 -2.60 0.81
CA TYR A 201 0.47 -3.02 -0.27
C TYR A 201 -0.23 -3.12 -1.63
N HIS A 202 -1.52 -3.44 -1.64
CA HIS A 202 -2.34 -3.31 -2.84
C HIS A 202 -2.36 -1.85 -3.35
N CYS A 203 -2.53 -0.87 -2.46
CA CYS A 203 -2.51 0.55 -2.79
C CYS A 203 -1.13 1.05 -3.24
N GLU A 204 -0.05 0.62 -2.58
CA GLU A 204 1.33 0.95 -2.97
C GLU A 204 1.64 0.54 -4.42
N VAL A 205 1.29 -0.70 -4.77
CA VAL A 205 1.45 -1.21 -6.13
C VAL A 205 0.56 -0.44 -7.10
N LEU A 206 -0.72 -0.25 -6.75
CA LEU A 206 -1.69 0.45 -7.60
C LEU A 206 -1.27 1.88 -7.88
N GLN A 207 -0.79 2.62 -6.88
CA GLN A 207 -0.32 3.99 -7.07
C GLN A 207 0.82 4.07 -8.08
N CYS A 208 1.84 3.23 -7.94
CA CYS A 208 2.97 3.19 -8.87
C CYS A 208 2.52 2.87 -10.30
N VAL A 209 1.58 1.93 -10.46
CA VAL A 209 1.06 1.55 -11.78
C VAL A 209 0.20 2.65 -12.39
N LEU A 210 -0.63 3.33 -11.60
CA LEU A 210 -1.40 4.49 -12.07
C LEU A 210 -0.47 5.64 -12.50
N ASP A 211 0.59 5.92 -11.77
CA ASP A 211 1.60 6.92 -12.15
C ASP A 211 2.25 6.58 -13.49
N VAL A 212 2.63 5.32 -13.70
CA VAL A 212 3.20 4.84 -14.99
C VAL A 212 2.21 5.02 -16.13
N LEU A 213 0.94 4.67 -15.92
CA LEU A 213 -0.12 4.82 -16.93
C LEU A 213 -0.40 6.29 -17.26
N TRP A 214 -0.44 7.17 -16.25
CA TRP A 214 -0.59 8.61 -16.44
C TRP A 214 0.61 9.21 -17.17
N ALA A 215 1.84 8.84 -16.80
CA ALA A 215 3.05 9.29 -17.46
C ALA A 215 3.10 8.82 -18.93
N ALA A 216 2.71 7.58 -19.20
CA ALA A 216 2.60 7.06 -20.57
C ALA A 216 1.58 7.84 -21.38
N LYS A 217 0.38 8.08 -20.85
CA LYS A 217 -0.69 8.86 -21.49
C LYS A 217 -0.23 10.27 -21.83
N GLN A 218 0.41 10.97 -20.89
CA GLN A 218 0.92 12.34 -21.09
C GLN A 218 2.03 12.41 -22.14
N ASN A 219 2.80 11.33 -22.32
CA ASN A 219 3.89 11.25 -23.29
C ASN A 219 3.50 10.52 -24.59
N ASN A 220 2.19 10.24 -24.80
CA ASN A 220 1.67 9.51 -25.97
C ASN A 220 2.38 8.16 -26.19
N ARG A 221 2.66 7.44 -25.11
CA ARG A 221 3.31 6.11 -25.11
C ARG A 221 2.29 5.01 -24.97
N THR A 222 2.52 3.91 -25.67
CA THR A 222 1.72 2.69 -25.54
C THR A 222 2.44 1.72 -24.61
N LEU A 223 1.72 1.21 -23.64
CA LEU A 223 2.18 0.16 -22.71
C LEU A 223 1.54 -1.18 -23.07
N PRO A 224 2.10 -2.31 -22.56
CA PRO A 224 1.40 -3.60 -22.60
C PRO A 224 -0.03 -3.47 -22.04
N ALA A 225 -1.02 -4.01 -22.75
CA ALA A 225 -2.44 -3.87 -22.38
C ALA A 225 -2.73 -4.42 -20.98
N GLU A 226 -2.02 -5.45 -20.59
CA GLU A 226 -2.13 -6.10 -19.28
C GLU A 226 -1.95 -5.12 -18.10
N ILE A 227 -1.04 -4.13 -18.23
CA ILE A 227 -0.84 -3.13 -17.17
C ILE A 227 -2.13 -2.35 -16.93
N SER A 228 -2.78 -1.90 -17.98
CA SER A 228 -4.04 -1.15 -17.89
C SER A 228 -5.20 -2.02 -17.39
N GLU A 229 -5.31 -3.24 -17.89
CA GLU A 229 -6.35 -4.20 -17.50
C GLU A 229 -6.25 -4.57 -16.01
N LYS A 230 -5.04 -4.91 -15.55
CA LYS A 230 -4.78 -5.25 -14.14
C LYS A 230 -4.98 -4.05 -13.21
N ALA A 231 -4.46 -2.87 -13.55
CA ALA A 231 -4.68 -1.66 -12.76
C ALA A 231 -6.17 -1.30 -12.64
N HIS A 232 -6.94 -1.44 -13.71
CA HIS A 232 -8.39 -1.21 -13.67
C HIS A 232 -9.10 -2.25 -12.78
N ALA A 233 -8.68 -3.53 -12.83
CA ALA A 233 -9.19 -4.56 -11.93
C ALA A 233 -8.82 -4.27 -10.46
N MET A 234 -7.59 -3.81 -10.20
CA MET A 234 -7.16 -3.40 -8.87
C MET A 234 -7.98 -2.24 -8.32
N CYS A 235 -8.29 -1.22 -9.12
CA CYS A 235 -9.19 -0.13 -8.69
C CYS A 235 -10.58 -0.66 -8.30
N ARG A 236 -11.14 -1.60 -9.06
CA ARG A 236 -12.43 -2.21 -8.71
C ARG A 236 -12.36 -3.03 -7.44
N ALA A 237 -11.29 -3.80 -7.23
CA ALA A 237 -11.06 -4.56 -6.01
C ALA A 237 -10.90 -3.62 -4.81
N LEU A 238 -10.11 -2.56 -4.93
CA LEU A 238 -9.93 -1.56 -3.89
C LEU A 238 -11.28 -0.95 -3.47
N ARG A 239 -12.12 -0.55 -4.43
CA ARG A 239 -13.43 0.02 -4.13
C ARG A 239 -14.33 -0.94 -3.32
N ILE A 240 -14.22 -2.25 -3.56
CA ILE A 240 -14.94 -3.25 -2.77
C ILE A 240 -14.35 -3.36 -1.37
N TRP A 241 -13.02 -3.33 -1.26
CA TRP A 241 -12.26 -3.62 -0.04
C TRP A 241 -12.23 -2.46 0.97
N LEU A 242 -12.51 -1.22 0.53
CA LEU A 242 -12.54 -0.05 1.42
C LEU A 242 -13.71 -0.09 2.40
N LYS A 243 -13.49 0.42 3.61
CA LYS A 243 -14.56 0.80 4.55
C LYS A 243 -15.47 1.87 3.91
N PRO A 244 -16.72 2.06 4.38
CA PRO A 244 -17.62 3.08 3.83
C PRO A 244 -17.04 4.50 3.85
N ASN A 245 -16.23 4.83 4.84
CA ASN A 245 -15.55 6.13 4.95
C ASN A 245 -14.36 6.29 4.01
N GLY A 246 -14.02 5.28 3.20
CA GLY A 246 -12.91 5.29 2.25
C GLY A 246 -11.56 4.89 2.83
N HIS A 247 -11.51 4.51 4.09
CA HIS A 247 -10.29 4.06 4.74
C HIS A 247 -10.02 2.57 4.52
N LEU A 248 -8.75 2.20 4.57
CA LEU A 248 -8.30 0.80 4.51
C LEU A 248 -8.67 0.07 5.80
N LEU A 249 -8.92 -1.24 5.67
CA LEU A 249 -8.90 -2.16 6.80
C LEU A 249 -7.47 -2.34 7.31
N LEU A 250 -7.32 -2.63 8.60
CA LEU A 250 -6.01 -2.95 9.20
C LEU A 250 -5.58 -4.40 8.93
N GLN A 251 -6.26 -5.10 8.04
CA GLN A 251 -5.97 -6.48 7.66
C GLN A 251 -4.50 -6.65 7.26
N SER A 252 -3.85 -7.66 7.82
CA SER A 252 -2.45 -7.98 7.49
C SER A 252 -1.52 -6.78 7.79
N ASP A 253 -0.44 -6.57 7.02
CA ASP A 253 0.41 -5.40 7.16
C ASP A 253 -0.25 -4.18 6.50
N SER A 254 -1.34 -3.69 7.07
CA SER A 254 -2.06 -2.51 6.59
C SER A 254 -2.17 -1.43 7.67
N ASP A 255 -2.44 -0.20 7.24
CA ASP A 255 -2.64 0.98 8.06
C ASP A 255 -4.00 1.61 7.78
N ASP A 256 -4.51 2.39 8.75
CA ASP A 256 -5.74 3.15 8.59
C ASP A 256 -5.50 4.41 7.75
N VAL A 257 -5.64 4.28 6.44
CA VAL A 257 -5.34 5.30 5.43
C VAL A 257 -6.56 5.52 4.55
N ASP A 258 -6.86 6.79 4.24
CA ASP A 258 -7.85 7.16 3.23
C ASP A 258 -7.26 6.94 1.83
N ALA A 259 -7.78 5.98 1.08
CA ALA A 259 -7.31 5.60 -0.25
C ALA A 259 -8.22 6.06 -1.39
N ARG A 260 -9.13 7.00 -1.13
CA ARG A 260 -10.08 7.50 -2.15
C ARG A 260 -9.41 8.27 -3.27
N ASP A 261 -8.25 8.88 -3.04
CA ASP A 261 -7.44 9.57 -4.05
C ASP A 261 -6.97 8.64 -5.18
N LEU A 262 -6.64 7.39 -4.86
CA LEU A 262 -6.31 6.37 -5.87
C LEU A 262 -7.51 6.02 -6.75
N LEU A 263 -8.69 5.89 -6.15
CA LEU A 263 -9.93 5.65 -6.90
C LEU A 263 -10.27 6.82 -7.81
N VAL A 264 -10.07 8.07 -7.35
CA VAL A 264 -10.25 9.28 -8.18
C VAL A 264 -9.29 9.25 -9.37
N SER A 265 -8.01 8.94 -9.14
CA SER A 265 -7.00 8.81 -10.19
C SER A 265 -7.38 7.72 -11.20
N GLY A 266 -7.83 6.56 -10.72
CA GLY A 266 -8.31 5.46 -11.56
C GLY A 266 -9.56 5.83 -12.36
N ALA A 267 -10.57 6.46 -11.73
CA ALA A 267 -11.79 6.90 -12.39
C ALA A 267 -11.50 7.83 -13.58
N LEU A 268 -10.60 8.79 -13.39
CA LEU A 268 -10.16 9.72 -14.43
C LEU A 268 -9.36 9.04 -15.53
N LEU A 269 -8.47 8.13 -15.17
CA LEU A 269 -7.62 7.43 -16.12
C LEU A 269 -8.42 6.52 -17.04
N PHE A 270 -9.33 5.72 -16.47
CA PHE A 270 -10.13 4.72 -17.17
C PHE A 270 -11.47 5.26 -17.69
N GLN A 271 -11.83 6.52 -17.34
CA GLN A 271 -13.13 7.12 -17.63
C GLN A 271 -14.29 6.25 -17.11
N ASP A 272 -14.13 5.71 -15.91
CA ASP A 272 -15.08 4.78 -15.28
C ASP A 272 -15.71 5.42 -14.04
N ALA A 273 -16.98 5.86 -14.21
CA ALA A 273 -17.75 6.47 -13.14
C ALA A 273 -18.02 5.50 -11.97
N SER A 274 -17.96 4.19 -12.21
CA SER A 274 -18.13 3.19 -11.15
C SER A 274 -16.99 3.17 -10.14
N LEU A 275 -15.87 3.80 -10.43
CA LEU A 275 -14.72 3.94 -9.53
C LEU A 275 -14.81 5.21 -8.65
N CYS A 276 -15.71 6.15 -8.93
CA CYS A 276 -15.83 7.36 -8.11
C CYS A 276 -16.16 7.00 -6.66
N PRO A 277 -15.32 7.36 -5.70
CA PRO A 277 -15.58 7.05 -4.29
C PRO A 277 -16.67 7.93 -3.71
N GLU A 278 -17.35 7.42 -2.70
CA GLU A 278 -18.37 8.16 -1.96
C GLU A 278 -17.75 9.32 -1.17
N GLY A 279 -18.51 10.41 -1.05
CA GLY A 279 -18.12 11.59 -0.25
C GLY A 279 -17.03 12.48 -0.85
N ILE A 280 -16.48 12.15 -2.02
CA ILE A 280 -15.48 12.98 -2.72
C ILE A 280 -16.12 13.70 -3.90
N SER A 281 -16.33 15.00 -3.78
CA SER A 281 -16.89 15.85 -4.84
C SER A 281 -15.84 16.70 -5.59
N THR A 282 -14.66 16.83 -5.02
CA THR A 282 -13.53 17.60 -5.56
C THR A 282 -12.25 16.81 -5.48
N LEU A 283 -11.32 17.10 -6.37
CA LEU A 283 -9.98 16.51 -6.32
C LEU A 283 -9.30 16.85 -4.98
N CYS A 284 -8.68 15.88 -4.35
CA CYS A 284 -7.85 16.11 -3.18
C CYS A 284 -6.52 16.81 -3.55
N ALA A 285 -5.76 17.24 -2.55
CA ALA A 285 -4.51 17.96 -2.80
C ALA A 285 -3.52 17.14 -3.64
N GLU A 286 -3.39 15.84 -3.37
CA GLU A 286 -2.47 14.96 -4.12
C GLU A 286 -2.91 14.83 -5.58
N ASN A 287 -4.20 14.59 -5.84
CA ASN A 287 -4.71 14.54 -7.22
C ASN A 287 -4.47 15.86 -7.96
N LEU A 288 -4.61 17.03 -7.29
CA LEU A 288 -4.35 18.32 -7.90
C LEU A 288 -2.86 18.49 -8.27
N TRP A 289 -1.94 18.03 -7.41
CA TRP A 289 -0.51 18.08 -7.67
C TRP A 289 -0.07 17.15 -8.79
N ASP A 290 -0.64 15.97 -8.85
CA ASP A 290 -0.18 14.92 -9.76
C ASP A 290 -0.90 14.99 -11.12
N LEU A 291 -2.20 15.27 -11.12
CA LEU A 291 -3.03 15.23 -12.34
C LEU A 291 -3.32 16.61 -12.94
N GLY A 292 -3.28 17.66 -12.12
CA GLY A 292 -3.59 19.03 -12.53
C GLY A 292 -5.04 19.44 -12.26
N VAL A 293 -5.23 20.74 -12.06
CA VAL A 293 -6.53 21.36 -11.75
C VAL A 293 -7.56 21.18 -12.87
N GLU A 294 -7.13 21.04 -14.11
CA GLU A 294 -7.97 20.83 -15.30
C GLU A 294 -8.77 19.52 -15.22
N GLN A 295 -8.29 18.53 -14.46
CA GLN A 295 -8.99 17.25 -14.29
C GLN A 295 -10.26 17.38 -13.42
N GLN A 296 -10.44 18.47 -12.66
CA GLN A 296 -11.65 18.68 -11.87
C GLN A 296 -12.93 18.65 -12.71
N THR A 297 -12.91 19.24 -13.89
CA THR A 297 -14.09 19.24 -14.78
C THR A 297 -14.43 17.83 -15.26
N ALA A 298 -13.42 17.05 -15.64
CA ALA A 298 -13.59 15.66 -16.06
C ALA A 298 -14.12 14.79 -14.90
N TYR A 299 -13.59 14.99 -13.68
CA TYR A 299 -14.06 14.27 -12.50
C TYR A 299 -15.52 14.61 -12.16
N SER A 300 -15.91 15.90 -12.22
CA SER A 300 -17.30 16.32 -12.00
C SER A 300 -18.28 15.70 -13.00
N ALA A 301 -17.84 15.51 -14.26
CA ALA A 301 -18.65 14.82 -15.27
C ALA A 301 -18.83 13.33 -14.94
N LEU A 302 -17.80 12.63 -14.49
CA LEU A 302 -17.88 11.24 -14.04
C LEU A 302 -18.81 11.08 -12.83
N LEU A 303 -18.69 11.97 -11.84
CA LEU A 303 -19.53 11.96 -10.64
C LEU A 303 -21.03 12.05 -10.98
N SER A 304 -21.39 12.80 -12.03
CA SER A 304 -22.81 12.95 -12.41
C SER A 304 -23.47 11.64 -12.83
N SER A 305 -22.67 10.63 -13.20
CA SER A 305 -23.12 9.30 -13.63
C SER A 305 -22.71 8.18 -12.64
N SER A 306 -22.00 8.52 -11.58
CA SER A 306 -21.58 7.54 -10.57
C SER A 306 -22.76 7.02 -9.74
N GLN A 307 -22.59 5.80 -9.22
CA GLN A 307 -23.55 5.19 -8.30
C GLN A 307 -22.81 4.71 -7.05
N PRO A 308 -23.38 4.93 -5.86
CA PRO A 308 -22.82 4.42 -4.63
C PRO A 308 -22.73 2.87 -4.62
N LEU A 309 -21.72 2.32 -3.95
CA LEU A 309 -21.55 0.89 -3.78
C LEU A 309 -22.19 0.43 -2.46
N HIS A 310 -23.53 0.28 -2.46
CA HIS A 310 -24.27 -0.22 -1.29
C HIS A 310 -24.40 -1.74 -1.24
N SER A 311 -24.00 -2.45 -2.29
CA SER A 311 -24.16 -3.90 -2.36
C SER A 311 -22.96 -4.64 -1.79
N SER A 312 -23.22 -5.66 -1.00
CA SER A 312 -22.21 -6.61 -0.53
C SER A 312 -21.52 -7.32 -1.69
N ARG A 313 -20.24 -7.52 -1.58
CA ARG A 313 -19.39 -8.10 -2.63
C ARG A 313 -18.36 -9.05 -2.04
N MET A 314 -17.99 -10.02 -2.85
CA MET A 314 -16.89 -10.94 -2.60
C MET A 314 -15.77 -10.71 -3.59
N LEU A 315 -14.54 -10.77 -3.11
CA LEU A 315 -13.31 -10.96 -3.89
C LEU A 315 -12.92 -12.44 -3.77
N PRO A 316 -13.37 -13.29 -4.69
CA PRO A 316 -13.37 -14.73 -4.47
C PRO A 316 -11.98 -15.38 -4.53
N ASP A 317 -11.02 -14.76 -5.20
CA ASP A 317 -9.67 -15.33 -5.32
C ASP A 317 -8.83 -15.02 -4.09
N SER A 318 -8.98 -13.81 -3.54
CA SER A 318 -8.31 -13.40 -2.30
C SER A 318 -9.04 -13.85 -1.04
N GLY A 319 -10.32 -14.21 -1.12
CA GLY A 319 -11.11 -14.63 0.03
C GLY A 319 -11.60 -13.48 0.91
N ASN A 320 -11.64 -12.26 0.39
CA ASN A 320 -12.16 -11.09 1.08
C ASN A 320 -13.65 -10.89 0.76
N CYS A 321 -14.47 -10.81 1.78
CA CYS A 321 -15.91 -10.60 1.66
C CYS A 321 -16.31 -9.32 2.40
N MET A 322 -16.87 -8.36 1.68
CA MET A 322 -17.37 -7.10 2.25
C MET A 322 -18.89 -7.07 2.19
N LEU A 323 -19.53 -7.12 3.36
CA LEU A 323 -20.98 -6.96 3.54
C LEU A 323 -21.27 -5.49 3.81
N ARG A 324 -22.31 -4.96 3.21
CA ARG A 324 -22.74 -3.56 3.33
C ARG A 324 -24.12 -3.49 3.94
N GLY A 325 -24.28 -2.65 4.97
CA GLY A 325 -25.53 -2.34 5.63
C GLY A 325 -25.95 -0.89 5.43
N ASP A 326 -26.94 -0.47 6.18
CA ASP A 326 -27.40 0.92 6.23
C ASP A 326 -26.49 1.77 7.13
N GLU A 327 -26.56 3.10 7.01
CA GLU A 327 -25.87 4.06 7.89
C GLU A 327 -24.35 3.81 7.97
N ASP A 328 -23.69 3.57 6.82
CA ASP A 328 -22.25 3.28 6.74
C ASP A 328 -21.81 2.06 7.56
N SER A 329 -22.73 1.10 7.78
CA SER A 329 -22.40 -0.16 8.44
C SER A 329 -21.76 -1.14 7.46
N TYR A 330 -20.78 -1.90 7.96
CA TYR A 330 -20.08 -2.92 7.17
C TYR A 330 -19.67 -4.11 8.03
N VAL A 331 -19.50 -5.25 7.39
CA VAL A 331 -18.80 -6.40 7.95
C VAL A 331 -17.84 -6.94 6.90
N HIS A 332 -16.58 -7.07 7.25
CA HIS A 332 -15.57 -7.72 6.44
C HIS A 332 -15.24 -9.09 7.03
N MET A 333 -15.09 -10.09 6.18
CA MET A 333 -14.58 -11.42 6.57
C MET A 333 -13.46 -11.81 5.61
N HIS A 334 -12.32 -12.27 6.17
CA HIS A 334 -11.22 -12.82 5.42
C HIS A 334 -11.09 -14.34 5.60
N CYS A 335 -11.09 -15.06 4.49
CA CYS A 335 -10.78 -16.50 4.44
C CYS A 335 -10.07 -16.81 3.11
N GLY A 336 -8.86 -16.29 2.97
CA GLY A 336 -8.02 -16.43 1.78
C GLY A 336 -6.69 -17.11 2.06
N CYS A 337 -5.84 -17.20 1.04
CA CYS A 337 -4.45 -17.62 1.25
C CYS A 337 -3.70 -16.55 2.04
N LEU A 338 -2.62 -16.94 2.75
CA LEU A 338 -1.79 -15.99 3.48
C LEU A 338 -1.22 -14.87 2.56
N GLY A 339 -0.93 -15.20 1.32
CA GLY A 339 -0.23 -14.31 0.39
C GLY A 339 1.29 -14.43 0.54
N SER A 340 1.95 -13.30 0.84
CA SER A 340 3.39 -13.21 1.04
C SER A 340 3.77 -12.87 2.50
N GLY A 341 4.99 -12.38 2.71
CA GLY A 341 5.48 -11.96 4.03
C GLY A 341 4.69 -10.85 4.71
N HIS A 342 3.79 -10.17 3.99
CA HIS A 342 2.90 -9.16 4.56
C HIS A 342 1.57 -9.71 5.06
N GLY A 343 1.23 -10.96 4.74
CA GLY A 343 0.02 -11.62 5.22
C GLY A 343 0.13 -12.06 6.66
N HIS A 344 -0.99 -12.03 7.39
CA HIS A 344 -1.10 -12.53 8.77
C HIS A 344 -1.86 -13.86 8.83
N ALA A 345 -1.77 -14.53 9.97
CA ALA A 345 -2.50 -15.78 10.22
C ALA A 345 -3.94 -15.47 10.69
N ASP A 346 -4.74 -14.89 9.80
CA ASP A 346 -6.02 -14.23 10.08
C ASP A 346 -7.23 -14.94 9.44
N LEU A 347 -7.14 -16.24 9.16
CA LEU A 347 -8.27 -16.98 8.58
C LEU A 347 -9.53 -16.90 9.48
N LEU A 348 -10.68 -16.65 8.84
CA LEU A 348 -11.99 -16.42 9.48
C LEU A 348 -12.02 -15.15 10.33
N HIS A 349 -11.06 -14.23 10.15
CA HIS A 349 -11.09 -12.92 10.79
C HIS A 349 -12.31 -12.12 10.36
N VAL A 350 -12.83 -11.30 11.27
CA VAL A 350 -13.97 -10.40 11.01
C VAL A 350 -13.67 -9.01 11.52
N ASP A 351 -13.75 -8.00 10.62
CA ASP A 351 -13.90 -6.60 10.99
C ASP A 351 -15.37 -6.20 10.90
N ALA A 352 -15.82 -5.28 11.72
CA ALA A 352 -17.18 -4.74 11.64
C ALA A 352 -17.23 -3.29 12.10
N GLY A 353 -17.97 -2.48 11.36
CA GLY A 353 -18.37 -1.13 11.76
C GLY A 353 -19.87 -0.99 11.68
N ILE A 354 -20.47 -0.34 12.67
CA ILE A 354 -21.90 -0.11 12.78
C ILE A 354 -22.18 1.38 12.90
N ALA A 355 -23.03 1.91 12.03
CA ALA A 355 -23.39 3.33 11.99
C ALA A 355 -22.16 4.27 11.94
N GLY A 356 -21.14 3.88 11.15
CA GLY A 356 -19.92 4.66 10.94
C GLY A 356 -18.84 4.51 12.04
N GLU A 357 -19.10 3.74 13.09
CA GLU A 357 -18.15 3.48 14.17
C GLU A 357 -17.58 2.07 14.06
N ASP A 358 -16.26 1.92 14.12
CA ASP A 358 -15.59 0.63 14.15
C ASP A 358 -15.88 -0.11 15.46
N VAL A 359 -16.33 -1.36 15.39
CA VAL A 359 -16.75 -2.21 16.52
C VAL A 359 -15.83 -3.40 16.72
N LEU A 360 -15.44 -4.05 15.63
CA LEU A 360 -14.43 -5.09 15.60
C LEU A 360 -13.34 -4.66 14.61
N ILE A 361 -12.09 -4.64 15.04
CA ILE A 361 -10.97 -4.20 14.22
C ILE A 361 -9.83 -5.22 14.25
N ASP A 362 -9.01 -5.22 13.22
CA ASP A 362 -7.74 -5.93 13.24
C ASP A 362 -6.70 -5.13 14.07
N SER A 363 -5.75 -5.84 14.65
CA SER A 363 -4.66 -5.23 15.41
C SER A 363 -3.61 -4.54 14.54
N GLY A 364 -3.60 -4.83 13.23
CA GLY A 364 -2.64 -4.27 12.28
C GLY A 364 -1.20 -4.74 12.50
N ARG A 365 -0.24 -4.00 11.96
CA ARG A 365 1.16 -4.43 11.88
C ARG A 365 2.09 -3.89 12.97
N TYR A 366 1.94 -2.68 13.40
CA TYR A 366 2.76 -1.87 14.32
C TYR A 366 4.25 -1.75 13.94
N THR A 367 4.99 -2.85 13.71
CA THR A 367 6.43 -2.85 13.42
C THR A 367 6.84 -4.06 12.55
N TYR A 368 7.97 -3.94 11.85
CA TYR A 368 8.63 -5.06 11.16
C TYR A 368 9.84 -5.60 11.92
N VAL A 369 10.25 -4.94 13.00
CA VAL A 369 11.32 -5.45 13.84
C VAL A 369 10.89 -6.77 14.48
N ASN A 370 11.72 -7.81 14.34
CA ASN A 370 11.41 -9.14 14.86
C ASN A 370 11.45 -9.15 16.40
N THR A 371 10.29 -8.88 16.99
CA THR A 371 10.06 -8.83 18.44
C THR A 371 8.92 -9.76 18.82
N PRO A 372 8.78 -10.14 20.10
CA PRO A 372 7.61 -10.91 20.57
C PRO A 372 6.27 -10.23 20.20
N LEU A 373 6.20 -8.88 20.28
CA LEU A 373 5.00 -8.14 19.89
C LEU A 373 4.67 -8.32 18.40
N ARG A 374 5.69 -8.22 17.50
CA ARG A 374 5.44 -8.46 16.06
C ARG A 374 4.92 -9.87 15.82
N GLN A 375 5.52 -10.87 16.46
CA GLN A 375 5.09 -12.27 16.32
C GLN A 375 3.68 -12.50 16.86
N GLU A 376 3.29 -11.81 17.93
CA GLU A 376 1.91 -11.82 18.46
C GLU A 376 0.94 -11.22 17.47
N LEU A 377 1.24 -10.02 16.92
CA LEU A 377 0.36 -9.30 16.00
C LEU A 377 0.08 -10.05 14.68
N ILE A 378 1.01 -10.88 14.20
CA ILE A 378 0.81 -11.69 12.99
C ILE A 378 0.25 -13.09 13.27
N SER A 379 0.08 -13.47 14.55
CA SER A 379 -0.44 -14.77 14.98
C SER A 379 -1.96 -14.78 15.04
N PRO A 380 -2.60 -15.96 15.03
CA PRO A 380 -4.06 -16.08 15.16
C PRO A 380 -4.64 -15.39 16.41
N ALA A 381 -3.85 -15.24 17.48
CA ALA A 381 -4.31 -14.66 18.73
C ALA A 381 -4.65 -13.15 18.63
N ALA A 382 -4.05 -12.44 17.68
CA ALA A 382 -4.26 -11.01 17.50
C ALA A 382 -5.42 -10.65 16.54
N HIS A 383 -6.16 -11.64 16.05
CA HIS A 383 -7.22 -11.46 15.08
C HIS A 383 -8.59 -11.86 15.63
N ASN A 384 -9.67 -11.30 15.10
CA ASN A 384 -11.05 -11.63 15.44
C ASN A 384 -11.45 -13.01 14.87
N THR A 385 -10.79 -14.06 15.34
CA THR A 385 -10.95 -15.43 14.86
C THR A 385 -11.05 -16.43 16.02
N THR A 386 -10.99 -17.72 15.72
CA THR A 386 -11.10 -18.80 16.73
C THR A 386 -9.80 -19.59 16.85
N ARG A 387 -9.49 -20.01 18.07
CA ARG A 387 -8.40 -20.94 18.38
C ARG A 387 -8.94 -22.17 19.09
N VAL A 388 -8.24 -23.28 18.97
CA VAL A 388 -8.60 -24.56 19.60
C VAL A 388 -7.42 -25.10 20.39
N ASP A 389 -7.65 -25.48 21.65
CA ASP A 389 -6.66 -26.09 22.56
C ASP A 389 -5.37 -25.28 22.75
N ASP A 390 -5.48 -23.94 22.78
CA ASP A 390 -4.35 -23.01 22.84
C ASP A 390 -3.32 -23.19 21.69
N LEU A 391 -3.74 -23.79 20.57
CA LEU A 391 -2.89 -23.98 19.41
C LEU A 391 -3.18 -22.94 18.33
N ASP A 392 -2.15 -22.44 17.70
CA ASP A 392 -2.27 -21.61 16.52
C ASP A 392 -2.48 -22.48 15.27
N PHE A 393 -3.45 -22.13 14.44
CA PHE A 393 -3.71 -22.86 13.19
C PHE A 393 -2.67 -22.60 12.10
N SER A 394 -1.86 -21.54 12.25
CA SER A 394 -0.66 -21.25 11.46
C SER A 394 0.46 -20.84 12.42
N THR A 395 1.68 -21.29 12.18
CA THR A 395 2.79 -21.12 13.12
C THR A 395 3.81 -20.13 12.58
N CYS A 396 3.90 -18.96 13.23
CA CYS A 396 4.86 -17.91 12.90
C CYS A 396 6.30 -18.33 13.28
N LEU A 397 7.29 -17.93 12.47
CA LEU A 397 8.72 -18.14 12.71
C LEU A 397 9.44 -16.85 13.11
N ASP A 398 9.17 -15.80 12.38
CA ASP A 398 9.77 -14.47 12.55
C ASP A 398 8.80 -13.39 12.01
N SER A 399 9.27 -12.18 11.74
CA SER A 399 8.43 -11.09 11.24
C SER A 399 7.75 -11.36 9.89
N TRP A 400 8.21 -12.35 9.11
CA TRP A 400 7.84 -12.55 7.72
C TRP A 400 7.45 -13.99 7.37
N GLY A 401 7.93 -14.95 8.16
CA GLY A 401 7.88 -16.36 7.82
C GLY A 401 6.97 -17.18 8.69
N TYR A 402 6.47 -18.28 8.10
CA TYR A 402 5.65 -19.27 8.80
C TYR A 402 6.20 -20.67 8.53
N SER A 403 6.20 -21.52 9.56
CA SER A 403 6.59 -22.94 9.45
C SER A 403 5.42 -23.84 9.06
N ALA A 404 4.20 -23.41 9.33
CA ALA A 404 2.98 -24.09 8.96
C ALA A 404 1.89 -23.08 8.65
N LEU A 405 1.15 -23.32 7.58
CA LEU A 405 0.03 -22.48 7.14
C LEU A 405 -1.25 -23.30 7.12
N ALA A 406 -2.32 -22.72 7.64
CA ALA A 406 -3.66 -23.25 7.44
C ALA A 406 -4.12 -23.01 6.00
N ILE A 407 -4.93 -23.94 5.50
CA ILE A 407 -5.52 -23.87 4.17
C ILE A 407 -6.98 -23.41 4.32
N PRO A 408 -7.42 -22.33 3.65
CA PRO A 408 -8.81 -21.90 3.65
C PRO A 408 -9.71 -22.90 2.92
N VAL A 409 -10.93 -23.03 3.38
CA VAL A 409 -11.99 -23.82 2.76
C VAL A 409 -13.19 -22.92 2.52
N LYS A 410 -13.43 -22.60 1.25
CA LYS A 410 -14.55 -21.76 0.84
C LYS A 410 -15.88 -22.49 1.05
N GLY A 411 -16.82 -21.79 1.68
CA GLY A 411 -18.16 -22.29 1.90
C GLY A 411 -19.21 -21.56 1.05
N GLU A 412 -20.35 -21.26 1.62
CA GLU A 412 -21.50 -20.64 0.93
C GLU A 412 -21.55 -19.14 1.18
N HIS A 413 -21.72 -18.36 0.11
CA HIS A 413 -21.92 -16.92 0.17
C HIS A 413 -23.22 -16.56 -0.55
N ARG A 414 -24.12 -15.82 0.15
CA ARG A 414 -25.40 -15.39 -0.40
C ARG A 414 -25.70 -13.95 0.03
N PHE A 415 -25.89 -13.08 -0.94
CA PHE A 415 -26.22 -11.67 -0.70
C PHE A 415 -27.63 -11.37 -1.18
N THR A 416 -28.44 -10.76 -0.30
CA THR A 416 -29.82 -10.34 -0.60
C THR A 416 -30.03 -8.88 -0.21
N GLU A 417 -31.21 -8.34 -0.49
CA GLU A 417 -31.55 -6.97 -0.10
C GLU A 417 -31.64 -6.81 1.43
N SER A 418 -32.16 -7.78 2.14
CA SER A 418 -32.45 -7.70 3.58
C SER A 418 -31.38 -8.35 4.47
N ALA A 419 -30.67 -9.37 3.96
CA ALA A 419 -29.69 -10.11 4.74
C ALA A 419 -28.62 -10.73 3.86
N ASP A 420 -27.41 -10.81 4.39
CA ASP A 420 -26.31 -11.51 3.78
C ASP A 420 -25.92 -12.72 4.64
N TYR A 421 -25.47 -13.77 3.98
CA TYR A 421 -24.95 -14.99 4.60
C TYR A 421 -23.59 -15.32 4.01
N VAL A 422 -22.62 -15.59 4.88
CA VAL A 422 -21.25 -16.03 4.53
C VAL A 422 -20.88 -17.19 5.44
N SER A 423 -20.29 -18.24 4.89
CA SER A 423 -19.71 -19.32 5.70
C SER A 423 -18.42 -19.81 5.07
N ASP A 424 -17.36 -19.90 5.87
CA ASP A 424 -16.06 -20.43 5.47
C ASP A 424 -15.45 -21.25 6.61
N ALA A 425 -14.42 -22.04 6.29
CA ALA A 425 -13.70 -22.91 7.21
C ALA A 425 -12.19 -22.91 6.90
N HIS A 426 -11.39 -23.59 7.74
CA HIS A 426 -9.99 -23.81 7.42
C HIS A 426 -9.47 -25.17 7.94
N LEU A 427 -8.40 -25.68 7.33
CA LEU A 427 -7.81 -26.98 7.64
C LEU A 427 -6.64 -26.90 8.67
N GLY A 428 -6.54 -25.79 9.42
CA GLY A 428 -5.42 -25.57 10.34
C GLY A 428 -5.32 -26.59 11.47
N TYR A 429 -6.43 -27.23 11.85
CA TYR A 429 -6.50 -28.27 12.89
C TYR A 429 -6.78 -29.66 12.34
N LEU A 430 -6.52 -29.89 11.06
CA LEU A 430 -6.78 -31.20 10.44
C LEU A 430 -5.99 -32.33 11.11
N LYS A 431 -4.77 -32.07 11.59
CA LYS A 431 -3.95 -33.05 12.31
C LYS A 431 -4.58 -33.49 13.62
N GLN A 432 -5.40 -32.66 14.23
CA GLN A 432 -6.20 -32.94 15.44
C GLN A 432 -7.55 -33.59 15.08
N GLY A 433 -7.86 -33.76 13.81
CA GLY A 433 -9.16 -34.26 13.34
C GLY A 433 -10.28 -33.22 13.45
N LEU A 434 -9.95 -31.93 13.51
CA LEU A 434 -10.90 -30.85 13.76
C LEU A 434 -11.01 -29.92 12.54
N LEU A 435 -12.25 -29.42 12.31
CA LEU A 435 -12.56 -28.45 11.27
C LEU A 435 -13.36 -27.28 11.88
N PRO A 436 -12.75 -26.13 12.13
CA PRO A 436 -13.46 -24.93 12.51
C PRO A 436 -14.13 -24.29 11.29
N MET A 437 -15.34 -23.77 11.50
CA MET A 437 -16.14 -23.06 10.53
C MET A 437 -16.77 -21.84 11.19
N ARG A 438 -16.72 -20.70 10.52
CA ARG A 438 -17.43 -19.49 10.90
C ARG A 438 -18.54 -19.19 9.92
N LYS A 439 -19.70 -18.79 10.46
CA LYS A 439 -20.87 -18.35 9.69
C LYS A 439 -21.28 -16.97 10.16
N LEU A 440 -21.54 -16.10 9.21
CA LEU A 440 -22.05 -14.76 9.43
C LEU A 440 -23.41 -14.62 8.81
N VAL A 441 -24.34 -14.01 9.54
CA VAL A 441 -25.61 -13.50 9.01
C VAL A 441 -25.70 -12.03 9.34
N PHE A 442 -25.69 -11.17 8.34
CA PHE A 442 -25.79 -9.72 8.53
C PHE A 442 -27.19 -9.25 8.11
N LEU A 443 -27.98 -8.82 9.08
CA LEU A 443 -29.33 -8.29 8.89
C LEU A 443 -29.24 -6.79 8.63
N LYS A 444 -29.35 -6.37 7.38
CA LYS A 444 -29.00 -5.02 6.91
C LYS A 444 -29.85 -3.91 7.51
N GLU A 445 -31.16 -4.06 7.48
CA GLU A 445 -32.12 -3.06 8.03
C GLU A 445 -31.99 -2.87 9.54
N LEU A 446 -31.50 -3.88 10.23
CA LEU A 446 -31.33 -3.87 11.68
C LEU A 446 -29.90 -3.53 12.12
N ASN A 447 -28.95 -3.50 11.19
CA ASN A 447 -27.51 -3.42 11.45
C ASN A 447 -27.06 -4.44 12.52
N VAL A 448 -27.55 -5.69 12.41
CA VAL A 448 -27.26 -6.77 13.35
C VAL A 448 -26.40 -7.83 12.67
N LEU A 449 -25.24 -8.09 13.22
CA LEU A 449 -24.39 -9.23 12.86
C LEU A 449 -24.64 -10.39 13.82
N LEU A 450 -25.03 -11.53 13.27
CA LEU A 450 -25.05 -12.82 13.97
C LEU A 450 -23.81 -13.62 13.53
N LEU A 451 -22.96 -13.98 14.48
CA LEU A 451 -21.75 -14.75 14.25
C LEU A 451 -21.91 -16.12 14.93
N PHE A 452 -21.65 -17.18 14.17
CA PHE A 452 -21.72 -18.56 14.64
C PHE A 452 -20.40 -19.26 14.33
N ASP A 453 -19.70 -19.68 15.38
CA ASP A 453 -18.53 -20.54 15.26
C ASP A 453 -18.90 -21.98 15.58
N GLN A 454 -18.49 -22.90 14.71
CA GLN A 454 -18.73 -24.31 14.81
C GLN A 454 -17.41 -25.07 14.70
N LEU A 455 -17.23 -26.05 15.55
CA LEU A 455 -16.11 -26.98 15.52
C LEU A 455 -16.64 -28.37 15.20
N PHE A 456 -16.22 -28.94 14.08
CA PHE A 456 -16.51 -30.31 13.70
C PHE A 456 -15.32 -31.20 14.06
N GLY A 457 -15.61 -32.34 14.70
CA GLY A 457 -14.61 -33.31 15.13
C GLY A 457 -15.09 -34.10 16.34
N GLU A 458 -14.21 -34.93 16.89
CA GLU A 458 -14.50 -35.75 18.07
C GLU A 458 -13.55 -35.37 19.22
N GLY A 459 -14.01 -35.50 20.46
CA GLY A 459 -13.22 -35.24 21.65
C GLY A 459 -13.79 -34.14 22.53
N CYS A 460 -13.01 -33.73 23.50
CA CYS A 460 -13.29 -32.61 24.38
C CYS A 460 -12.19 -31.58 24.15
N HIS A 461 -12.54 -30.43 23.67
CA HIS A 461 -11.62 -29.38 23.24
C HIS A 461 -11.95 -28.06 23.92
N THR A 462 -10.95 -27.22 24.15
CA THR A 462 -11.13 -25.82 24.51
C THR A 462 -11.28 -25.00 23.23
N PHE A 463 -12.35 -24.23 23.14
CA PHE A 463 -12.66 -23.38 21.99
C PHE A 463 -12.65 -21.92 22.43
N GLU A 464 -11.75 -21.13 21.86
CA GLU A 464 -11.54 -19.73 22.19
C GLU A 464 -12.01 -18.86 21.02
N GLN A 465 -12.75 -17.80 21.31
CA GLN A 465 -13.13 -16.76 20.36
C GLN A 465 -12.42 -15.46 20.75
N ASN A 466 -11.63 -14.90 19.87
CA ASN A 466 -10.96 -13.62 20.07
C ASN A 466 -11.77 -12.50 19.42
N PHE A 467 -11.90 -11.39 20.11
CA PHE A 467 -12.51 -10.15 19.60
C PHE A 467 -11.71 -8.96 20.13
N HIS A 468 -11.36 -8.04 19.22
CA HIS A 468 -10.54 -6.85 19.47
C HIS A 468 -11.26 -5.57 19.10
#